data_7e4d0c3e8bc626d5c88be42a15ee2533
#
_entry.id   7e4d0c3e8bc626d5c88be42a15ee2533
#
_cell.length_a   1.000
_cell.length_b   1.000
_cell.length_c   1.000
_cell.angle_alpha   90.00
_cell.angle_beta   90.00
_cell.angle_gamma   90.00
#
_symmetry.space_group_name_H-M   'P 1'
#
loop_
_entity.id
_entity.type
_entity.pdbx_description
1 polymer ?
#
loop_
_entity_poly.entity_id
_entity_poly.type
_entity_poly.pdbx_seq_one_letter_code
_entity_poly.pdbx_strand_id
1 'polypeptide(L)'
;MKLGIVGLPNVGVVPVPDERLEVLSEMNHSAKTVPAVIEFVDIAGLVKGASKGEGLGNQFLSNIREVDAIVHVVRCFEDSNIVHVDGSIDPLRDIETINLELIFSDIEILERRIAKSVKAARADKKLAGEVDMLNRLKGFLEEGHLAKNFELENEDEEAWFSEYNLLTSKPVIYAANVAEEDLADDGASNEQVSKVREFAKGEDSEVFVICAQIEQEIAELDEDEKKMFLEDMDLEESGLEKLIKASYRLLGLISYLTSGEQETKAWTITRGTKAPQAAGKIHTDFERGFIRAEVVSYENLVENGGYNGAKEKGLVRSEGKEYVVQDGDVVLFRFNV
;
A
#
# COMPACT_ATOMS: atom_id res chain seq x y z
N MET A 1 4.57 -3.89 -5.93
CA MET A 1 3.57 -3.92 -4.84
C MET A 1 2.23 -3.53 -5.39
N LYS A 2 1.22 -4.22 -4.95
CA LYS A 2 -0.14 -4.11 -5.49
C LYS A 2 -1.10 -3.71 -4.39
N LEU A 3 -1.89 -2.67 -4.63
CA LEU A 3 -3.02 -2.33 -3.77
C LEU A 3 -4.32 -2.67 -4.49
N GLY A 4 -5.25 -3.29 -3.76
CA GLY A 4 -6.59 -3.54 -4.27
C GLY A 4 -7.51 -2.37 -3.93
N ILE A 5 -8.18 -1.80 -4.93
CA ILE A 5 -9.22 -0.78 -4.72
C ILE A 5 -10.57 -1.48 -4.73
N VAL A 6 -11.32 -1.32 -3.65
CA VAL A 6 -12.70 -1.80 -3.52
C VAL A 6 -13.64 -0.60 -3.61
N GLY A 7 -14.55 -0.59 -4.59
CA GLY A 7 -15.61 0.41 -4.69
C GLY A 7 -15.55 1.36 -5.90
N LEU A 8 -14.46 1.38 -6.67
CA LEU A 8 -14.36 2.16 -7.93
C LEU A 8 -13.80 1.29 -9.07
N PRO A 9 -14.33 1.35 -10.29
CA PRO A 9 -13.76 0.64 -11.42
C PRO A 9 -12.57 1.41 -12.00
N ASN A 10 -11.47 0.77 -12.21
CA ASN A 10 -10.33 0.95 -13.12
C ASN A 10 -8.99 0.79 -12.40
N VAL A 11 -8.09 0.12 -13.09
CA VAL A 11 -6.76 -0.26 -12.61
C VAL A 11 -5.70 0.45 -13.42
N GLY A 12 -4.64 0.85 -12.74
CA GLY A 12 -3.51 1.46 -13.40
C GLY A 12 -2.20 1.28 -12.64
N VAL A 13 -1.12 1.30 -13.40
CA VAL A 13 0.22 1.53 -12.86
C VAL A 13 0.41 3.04 -12.81
N VAL A 14 0.58 3.57 -11.61
CA VAL A 14 0.65 5.01 -11.38
C VAL A 14 2.07 5.39 -10.95
N PRO A 15 2.68 6.42 -11.56
CA PRO A 15 3.96 6.94 -11.11
C PRO A 15 3.82 7.54 -9.71
N VAL A 16 4.84 7.32 -8.89
CA VAL A 16 4.96 7.94 -7.56
C VAL A 16 5.60 9.31 -7.73
N PRO A 17 4.92 10.40 -7.37
CA PRO A 17 5.49 11.72 -7.42
C PRO A 17 6.73 11.82 -6.52
N ASP A 18 7.84 12.30 -7.08
CA ASP A 18 9.10 12.47 -6.34
C ASP A 18 9.92 13.58 -6.98
N GLU A 19 9.85 14.78 -6.44
CA GLU A 19 10.54 15.98 -6.93
C GLU A 19 12.07 15.81 -6.98
N ARG A 20 12.63 14.91 -6.17
CA ARG A 20 14.06 14.62 -6.15
C ARG A 20 14.58 14.10 -7.48
N LEU A 21 13.72 13.44 -8.26
CA LEU A 21 14.09 12.88 -9.56
C LEU A 21 14.41 13.97 -10.59
N GLU A 22 13.62 15.03 -10.64
CA GLU A 22 13.83 16.14 -11.57
C GLU A 22 15.15 16.85 -11.28
N VAL A 23 15.39 17.20 -10.01
CA VAL A 23 16.61 17.84 -9.57
C VAL A 23 17.85 17.00 -9.90
N LEU A 24 17.80 15.68 -9.63
CA LEU A 24 18.91 14.78 -9.95
C LEU A 24 19.11 14.59 -11.45
N SER A 25 18.03 14.54 -12.20
CA SER A 25 18.05 14.40 -13.67
C SER A 25 18.71 15.62 -14.32
N GLU A 26 18.33 16.83 -13.91
CA GLU A 26 18.93 18.07 -14.36
C GLU A 26 20.42 18.14 -13.99
N MET A 27 20.75 17.83 -12.74
CA MET A 27 22.14 17.86 -12.23
C MET A 27 23.06 16.92 -13.01
N ASN A 28 22.59 15.74 -13.40
CA ASN A 28 23.38 14.73 -14.12
C ASN A 28 23.15 14.76 -15.64
N HIS A 29 22.32 15.68 -16.16
CA HIS A 29 21.92 15.74 -17.57
C HIS A 29 21.43 14.39 -18.07
N SER A 30 20.56 13.73 -17.27
CA SER A 30 20.09 12.39 -17.55
C SER A 30 19.22 12.34 -18.81
N ALA A 31 19.52 11.38 -19.68
CA ALA A 31 18.73 11.18 -20.90
C ALA A 31 17.30 10.68 -20.62
N LYS A 32 17.06 10.10 -19.44
CA LYS A 32 15.78 9.56 -19.04
C LYS A 32 15.56 9.67 -17.53
N THR A 33 14.35 10.07 -17.15
CA THR A 33 13.87 10.08 -15.76
C THR A 33 12.78 9.04 -15.58
N VAL A 34 12.90 8.16 -14.58
CA VAL A 34 11.98 7.04 -14.34
C VAL A 34 11.51 7.07 -12.89
N PRO A 35 10.24 7.45 -12.64
CA PRO A 35 9.68 7.40 -11.30
C PRO A 35 9.49 5.95 -10.82
N ALA A 36 9.40 5.78 -9.51
CA ALA A 36 8.85 4.57 -8.94
C ALA A 36 7.37 4.43 -9.35
N VAL A 37 6.87 3.22 -9.34
CA VAL A 37 5.46 2.97 -9.68
C VAL A 37 4.79 2.14 -8.59
N ILE A 38 3.50 2.41 -8.39
CA ILE A 38 2.60 1.60 -7.57
C ILE A 38 1.49 1.05 -8.47
N GLU A 39 1.13 -0.21 -8.26
CA GLU A 39 0.08 -0.86 -9.02
C GLU A 39 -1.20 -0.89 -8.19
N PHE A 40 -2.24 -0.24 -8.69
CA PHE A 40 -3.59 -0.35 -8.15
C PHE A 40 -4.38 -1.36 -8.96
N VAL A 41 -4.97 -2.34 -8.31
CA VAL A 41 -5.76 -3.41 -8.93
C VAL A 41 -7.22 -3.18 -8.58
N ASP A 42 -8.06 -3.03 -9.62
CA ASP A 42 -9.50 -3.00 -9.41
C ASP A 42 -9.99 -4.35 -8.89
N ILE A 43 -10.65 -4.28 -7.76
CA ILE A 43 -11.33 -5.42 -7.19
C ILE A 43 -12.81 -5.18 -7.40
N ALA A 44 -13.36 -5.77 -8.47
CA ALA A 44 -14.76 -5.63 -8.86
C ALA A 44 -15.70 -5.68 -7.66
N GLY A 45 -16.67 -4.76 -7.62
CA GLY A 45 -17.51 -4.48 -6.47
C GLY A 45 -18.09 -5.73 -5.81
N LEU A 46 -18.08 -5.73 -4.50
CA LEU A 46 -18.62 -6.82 -3.68
C LEU A 46 -20.12 -6.88 -3.81
N VAL A 47 -20.63 -8.04 -4.25
CA VAL A 47 -22.04 -8.35 -4.17
C VAL A 47 -22.26 -9.11 -2.85
N LYS A 48 -23.21 -8.67 -2.05
CA LYS A 48 -23.64 -9.36 -0.82
C LYS A 48 -23.84 -10.86 -1.10
N GLY A 49 -23.16 -11.72 -0.35
CA GLY A 49 -23.16 -13.18 -0.60
C GLY A 49 -21.96 -13.68 -1.43
N ALA A 50 -20.92 -12.88 -1.63
CA ALA A 50 -19.72 -13.26 -2.36
C ALA A 50 -19.03 -14.51 -1.78
N SER A 51 -19.06 -14.69 -0.46
CA SER A 51 -18.50 -15.83 0.26
C SER A 51 -19.28 -17.14 -0.01
N LYS A 52 -20.52 -17.08 -0.48
CA LYS A 52 -21.34 -18.27 -0.76
C LYS A 52 -21.08 -18.93 -2.12
N GLY A 53 -20.06 -18.47 -2.86
CA GLY A 53 -19.47 -19.22 -3.96
C GLY A 53 -20.15 -19.09 -5.31
N GLU A 54 -20.98 -18.09 -5.55
CA GLU A 54 -21.57 -17.86 -6.86
C GLU A 54 -20.82 -16.77 -7.66
N GLY A 55 -20.09 -17.20 -8.70
CA GLY A 55 -19.63 -16.35 -9.79
C GLY A 55 -18.64 -15.24 -9.42
N LEU A 56 -19.04 -13.98 -9.50
CA LEU A 56 -18.20 -12.78 -9.32
C LEU A 56 -17.59 -12.64 -7.91
N GLY A 57 -18.26 -13.21 -6.89
CA GLY A 57 -17.76 -13.16 -5.51
C GLY A 57 -16.46 -13.90 -5.31
N ASN A 58 -16.28 -15.08 -5.90
CA ASN A 58 -15.03 -15.84 -5.81
C ASN A 58 -13.89 -15.11 -6.51
N GLN A 59 -14.15 -14.41 -7.61
CA GLN A 59 -13.15 -13.63 -8.30
C GLN A 59 -12.72 -12.42 -7.47
N PHE A 60 -13.66 -11.74 -6.82
CA PHE A 60 -13.39 -10.65 -5.87
C PHE A 60 -12.44 -11.10 -4.76
N LEU A 61 -12.77 -12.19 -4.06
CA LEU A 61 -11.94 -12.71 -2.96
C LEU A 61 -10.57 -13.18 -3.45
N SER A 62 -10.48 -13.73 -4.66
CA SER A 62 -9.20 -14.11 -5.28
C SER A 62 -8.33 -12.88 -5.55
N ASN A 63 -8.89 -11.81 -6.08
CA ASN A 63 -8.16 -10.58 -6.37
C ASN A 63 -7.62 -9.93 -5.09
N ILE A 64 -8.41 -9.91 -4.00
CA ILE A 64 -7.93 -9.41 -2.69
C ILE A 64 -6.74 -10.23 -2.18
N ARG A 65 -6.69 -11.55 -2.44
CA ARG A 65 -5.55 -12.38 -1.99
C ARG A 65 -4.22 -11.97 -2.63
N GLU A 66 -4.26 -11.48 -3.86
CA GLU A 66 -3.08 -11.14 -4.65
C GLU A 66 -2.48 -9.76 -4.34
N VAL A 67 -3.19 -8.93 -3.58
CA VAL A 67 -2.74 -7.58 -3.25
C VAL A 67 -2.09 -7.52 -1.86
N ASP A 68 -1.23 -6.53 -1.65
CA ASP A 68 -0.49 -6.34 -0.40
C ASP A 68 -1.29 -5.54 0.64
N ALA A 69 -2.19 -4.66 0.19
CA ALA A 69 -3.08 -3.86 1.02
C ALA A 69 -4.38 -3.52 0.27
N ILE A 70 -5.38 -3.05 1.01
CA ILE A 70 -6.71 -2.71 0.49
C ILE A 70 -6.95 -1.21 0.63
N VAL A 71 -7.41 -0.59 -0.44
CA VAL A 71 -8.03 0.75 -0.41
C VAL A 71 -9.52 0.57 -0.47
N HIS A 72 -10.20 0.86 0.63
CA HIS A 72 -11.64 0.75 0.70
C HIS A 72 -12.27 2.11 0.43
N VAL A 73 -12.85 2.28 -0.75
CA VAL A 73 -13.57 3.51 -1.12
C VAL A 73 -14.96 3.46 -0.53
N VAL A 74 -15.26 4.44 0.32
CA VAL A 74 -16.51 4.52 1.07
C VAL A 74 -17.28 5.76 0.65
N ARG A 75 -18.54 5.57 0.25
CA ARG A 75 -19.40 6.67 -0.19
C ARG A 75 -19.85 7.51 1.01
N CYS A 76 -19.49 8.81 0.99
CA CYS A 76 -19.83 9.79 2.01
C CYS A 76 -20.58 11.02 1.44
N PHE A 77 -21.24 10.89 0.28
CA PHE A 77 -21.98 11.98 -0.37
C PHE A 77 -23.36 11.51 -0.81
N GLU A 78 -24.32 12.42 -0.86
CA GLU A 78 -25.64 12.18 -1.38
C GLU A 78 -25.73 12.63 -2.85
N ASP A 79 -26.26 11.75 -3.71
CA ASP A 79 -26.59 12.07 -5.10
C ASP A 79 -27.84 11.27 -5.50
N SER A 80 -28.90 11.99 -5.85
CA SER A 80 -30.18 11.40 -6.26
C SER A 80 -30.10 10.64 -7.60
N ASN A 81 -29.07 10.89 -8.41
CA ASN A 81 -28.86 10.22 -9.69
C ASN A 81 -28.10 8.89 -9.54
N ILE A 82 -27.43 8.68 -8.42
CA ILE A 82 -26.66 7.48 -8.13
C ILE A 82 -27.40 6.63 -7.11
N VAL A 83 -28.03 5.57 -7.59
CA VAL A 83 -28.79 4.63 -6.73
C VAL A 83 -27.84 3.87 -5.82
N HIS A 84 -28.09 3.91 -4.51
CA HIS A 84 -27.40 3.05 -3.56
C HIS A 84 -28.08 1.68 -3.50
N VAL A 85 -27.29 0.60 -3.44
CA VAL A 85 -27.81 -0.79 -3.43
C VAL A 85 -28.79 -1.02 -2.28
N ASP A 86 -28.55 -0.44 -1.11
CA ASP A 86 -29.38 -0.58 0.10
C ASP A 86 -30.33 0.62 0.34
N GLY A 87 -30.46 1.54 -0.64
CA GLY A 87 -31.42 2.64 -0.62
C GLY A 87 -31.12 3.83 0.30
N SER A 88 -30.07 3.76 1.12
CA SER A 88 -29.58 4.85 1.98
C SER A 88 -28.05 4.83 2.10
N ILE A 89 -27.46 6.01 2.30
CA ILE A 89 -26.02 6.13 2.53
C ILE A 89 -25.73 5.84 4.00
N ASP A 90 -24.91 4.83 4.24
CA ASP A 90 -24.42 4.47 5.55
C ASP A 90 -23.03 3.84 5.41
N PRO A 91 -21.95 4.66 5.53
CA PRO A 91 -20.60 4.19 5.30
C PRO A 91 -20.16 3.09 6.25
N LEU A 92 -20.63 3.08 7.49
CA LEU A 92 -20.27 2.04 8.46
C LEU A 92 -20.89 0.70 8.09
N ARG A 93 -22.17 0.68 7.71
CA ARG A 93 -22.84 -0.53 7.21
C ARG A 93 -22.10 -1.09 5.98
N ASP A 94 -21.67 -0.21 5.08
CA ASP A 94 -20.99 -0.62 3.85
C ASP A 94 -19.62 -1.23 4.17
N ILE A 95 -18.87 -0.65 5.12
CA ILE A 95 -17.61 -1.20 5.64
C ILE A 95 -17.84 -2.55 6.31
N GLU A 96 -18.82 -2.65 7.21
CA GLU A 96 -19.15 -3.89 7.91
C GLU A 96 -19.55 -5.01 6.96
N THR A 97 -20.32 -4.69 5.92
CA THR A 97 -20.72 -5.67 4.90
C THR A 97 -19.51 -6.30 4.21
N ILE A 98 -18.53 -5.49 3.82
CA ILE A 98 -17.28 -5.98 3.22
C ILE A 98 -16.47 -6.79 4.21
N ASN A 99 -16.28 -6.28 5.42
CA ASN A 99 -15.53 -6.97 6.47
C ASN A 99 -16.11 -8.36 6.77
N LEU A 100 -17.43 -8.49 6.85
CA LEU A 100 -18.10 -9.79 7.08
C LEU A 100 -17.85 -10.78 5.93
N GLU A 101 -17.88 -10.34 4.67
CA GLU A 101 -17.59 -11.23 3.54
C GLU A 101 -16.14 -11.71 3.55
N LEU A 102 -15.19 -10.84 3.92
CA LEU A 102 -13.78 -11.21 4.09
C LEU A 102 -13.60 -12.21 5.26
N ILE A 103 -14.25 -11.95 6.39
CA ILE A 103 -14.24 -12.82 7.56
C ILE A 103 -14.76 -14.22 7.21
N PHE A 104 -15.90 -14.32 6.53
CA PHE A 104 -16.44 -15.63 6.13
C PHE A 104 -15.49 -16.40 5.24
N SER A 105 -14.84 -15.73 4.28
CA SER A 105 -13.83 -16.35 3.43
C SER A 105 -12.64 -16.87 4.24
N ASP A 106 -12.18 -16.10 5.22
CA ASP A 106 -11.05 -16.50 6.06
C ASP A 106 -11.42 -17.67 6.99
N ILE A 107 -12.63 -17.67 7.56
CA ILE A 107 -13.12 -18.78 8.37
C ILE A 107 -13.10 -20.10 7.56
N GLU A 108 -13.53 -20.09 6.30
CA GLU A 108 -13.47 -21.29 5.45
C GLU A 108 -12.04 -21.81 5.23
N ILE A 109 -11.06 -20.90 5.12
CA ILE A 109 -9.65 -21.27 5.01
C ILE A 109 -9.18 -21.91 6.31
N LEU A 110 -9.46 -21.27 7.44
CA LEU A 110 -9.08 -21.78 8.75
C LEU A 110 -9.68 -23.14 9.03
N GLU A 111 -10.95 -23.37 8.71
CA GLU A 111 -11.61 -24.68 8.87
C GLU A 111 -10.91 -25.79 8.07
N ARG A 112 -10.56 -25.51 6.81
CA ARG A 112 -9.79 -26.44 5.97
C ARG A 112 -8.40 -26.71 6.55
N ARG A 113 -7.73 -25.67 7.07
CA ARG A 113 -6.40 -25.79 7.68
C ARG A 113 -6.47 -26.58 8.99
N ILE A 114 -7.43 -26.27 9.87
CA ILE A 114 -7.68 -26.99 11.13
C ILE A 114 -7.88 -28.49 10.86
N ALA A 115 -8.72 -28.85 9.90
CA ALA A 115 -8.99 -30.24 9.56
C ALA A 115 -7.72 -30.99 9.10
N LYS A 116 -6.80 -30.29 8.41
CA LYS A 116 -5.49 -30.83 7.98
C LYS A 116 -4.52 -30.93 9.16
N SER A 117 -4.37 -29.86 9.95
CA SER A 117 -3.40 -29.78 11.05
C SER A 117 -3.77 -30.71 12.20
N VAL A 118 -5.06 -30.93 12.52
CA VAL A 118 -5.51 -31.92 13.49
C VAL A 118 -5.07 -33.33 13.12
N LYS A 119 -5.12 -33.70 11.84
CA LYS A 119 -4.64 -35.02 11.39
C LYS A 119 -3.11 -35.14 11.52
N ALA A 120 -2.37 -34.08 11.18
CA ALA A 120 -0.92 -34.04 11.25
C ALA A 120 -0.41 -34.01 12.71
N ALA A 121 -1.09 -33.31 13.62
CA ALA A 121 -0.76 -33.20 15.04
C ALA A 121 -0.80 -34.55 15.79
N ARG A 122 -1.48 -35.57 15.24
CA ARG A 122 -1.42 -36.95 15.78
C ARG A 122 -0.04 -37.57 15.62
N ALA A 123 0.71 -37.16 14.63
CA ALA A 123 2.08 -37.67 14.36
C ALA A 123 3.17 -36.72 14.90
N ASP A 124 2.90 -35.43 14.99
CA ASP A 124 3.82 -34.40 15.45
C ASP A 124 3.18 -33.47 16.48
N LYS A 125 3.66 -33.58 17.75
CA LYS A 125 3.15 -32.78 18.86
C LYS A 125 3.39 -31.26 18.70
N LYS A 126 4.37 -30.83 17.88
CA LYS A 126 4.61 -29.40 17.62
C LYS A 126 3.43 -28.74 16.91
N LEU A 127 2.72 -29.50 16.09
CA LEU A 127 1.54 -29.02 15.39
C LEU A 127 0.30 -28.88 16.29
N ALA A 128 0.36 -29.33 17.54
CA ALA A 128 -0.73 -29.10 18.50
C ALA A 128 -0.88 -27.61 18.85
N GLY A 129 0.24 -26.87 18.93
CA GLY A 129 0.23 -25.41 19.11
C GLY A 129 -0.41 -24.66 17.92
N GLU A 130 -0.11 -25.10 16.69
CA GLU A 130 -0.77 -24.53 15.50
C GLU A 130 -2.29 -24.74 15.54
N VAL A 131 -2.77 -25.93 15.95
CA VAL A 131 -4.21 -26.22 16.05
C VAL A 131 -4.88 -25.35 17.11
N ASP A 132 -4.22 -25.12 18.24
CA ASP A 132 -4.74 -24.24 19.30
C ASP A 132 -4.88 -22.80 18.80
N MET A 133 -3.82 -22.25 18.22
CA MET A 133 -3.83 -20.91 17.62
C MET A 133 -4.92 -20.78 16.55
N LEU A 134 -5.06 -21.75 15.63
CA LEU A 134 -6.07 -21.74 14.58
C LEU A 134 -7.49 -21.69 15.15
N ASN A 135 -7.76 -22.40 16.25
CA ASN A 135 -9.07 -22.37 16.89
C ASN A 135 -9.34 -21.05 17.60
N ARG A 136 -8.33 -20.46 18.28
CA ARG A 136 -8.44 -19.10 18.87
C ARG A 136 -8.71 -18.06 17.80
N LEU A 137 -7.95 -18.09 16.70
CA LEU A 137 -8.10 -17.17 15.58
C LEU A 137 -9.47 -17.31 14.91
N LYS A 138 -9.94 -18.57 14.70
CA LYS A 138 -11.28 -18.80 14.15
C LYS A 138 -12.36 -18.21 15.07
N GLY A 139 -12.29 -18.46 16.38
CA GLY A 139 -13.24 -17.89 17.34
C GLY A 139 -13.25 -16.36 17.32
N PHE A 140 -12.06 -15.74 17.22
CA PHE A 140 -11.93 -14.30 17.12
C PHE A 140 -12.60 -13.71 15.85
N LEU A 141 -12.46 -14.40 14.71
CA LEU A 141 -13.15 -14.02 13.48
C LEU A 141 -14.67 -14.23 13.57
N GLU A 142 -15.13 -15.31 14.21
CA GLU A 142 -16.57 -15.60 14.43
C GLU A 142 -17.25 -14.54 15.30
N GLU A 143 -16.52 -13.86 16.17
CA GLU A 143 -16.98 -12.71 16.94
C GLU A 143 -17.05 -11.40 16.12
N GLY A 144 -16.65 -11.44 14.84
CA GLY A 144 -16.69 -10.29 13.91
C GLY A 144 -15.42 -9.43 13.91
N HIS A 145 -14.33 -9.88 14.55
CA HIS A 145 -13.07 -9.17 14.56
C HIS A 145 -12.22 -9.50 13.33
N LEU A 146 -11.39 -8.55 12.89
CA LEU A 146 -10.46 -8.75 11.76
C LEU A 146 -9.18 -9.44 12.24
N ALA A 147 -8.62 -10.35 11.43
CA ALA A 147 -7.40 -11.08 11.78
C ALA A 147 -6.19 -10.17 12.08
N LYS A 148 -6.11 -8.98 11.48
CA LYS A 148 -5.03 -7.99 11.77
C LYS A 148 -4.97 -7.58 13.25
N ASN A 149 -6.07 -7.71 14.00
CA ASN A 149 -6.19 -7.34 15.40
C ASN A 149 -6.01 -8.55 16.34
N PHE A 150 -5.69 -9.74 15.81
CA PHE A 150 -5.48 -10.93 16.60
C PHE A 150 -4.10 -10.88 17.28
N GLU A 151 -4.06 -11.12 18.59
CA GLU A 151 -2.83 -11.15 19.38
C GLU A 151 -2.11 -12.49 19.20
N LEU A 152 -0.87 -12.43 18.70
CA LEU A 152 0.04 -13.56 18.55
C LEU A 152 0.90 -13.69 19.80
N GLU A 153 1.05 -14.90 20.31
CA GLU A 153 1.69 -15.13 21.62
C GLU A 153 3.20 -15.40 21.51
N ASN A 154 3.68 -15.82 20.34
CA ASN A 154 5.07 -16.22 20.13
C ASN A 154 5.49 -16.23 18.66
N GLU A 155 6.79 -16.37 18.39
CA GLU A 155 7.39 -16.38 17.05
C GLU A 155 6.86 -17.52 16.14
N ASP A 156 6.51 -18.67 16.72
CA ASP A 156 5.95 -19.79 15.95
C ASP A 156 4.56 -19.42 15.43
N GLU A 157 3.74 -18.74 16.24
CA GLU A 157 2.43 -18.22 15.82
C GLU A 157 2.55 -17.15 14.74
N GLU A 158 3.53 -16.25 14.85
CA GLU A 158 3.80 -15.25 13.80
C GLU A 158 4.14 -15.92 12.47
N ALA A 159 4.99 -16.96 12.51
CA ALA A 159 5.36 -17.71 11.32
C ALA A 159 4.15 -18.41 10.68
N TRP A 160 3.33 -19.11 11.46
CA TRP A 160 2.11 -19.76 10.95
C TRP A 160 1.10 -18.76 10.42
N PHE A 161 0.85 -17.66 11.15
CA PHE A 161 -0.10 -16.63 10.75
C PHE A 161 0.26 -16.03 9.39
N SER A 162 1.52 -15.73 9.15
CA SER A 162 2.01 -15.17 7.89
C SER A 162 1.77 -16.09 6.69
N GLU A 163 1.81 -17.44 6.90
CA GLU A 163 1.58 -18.43 5.84
C GLU A 163 0.11 -18.52 5.41
N TYR A 164 -0.84 -18.12 6.27
CA TYR A 164 -2.27 -18.30 5.96
C TYR A 164 -2.78 -17.31 4.93
N ASN A 165 -2.10 -16.19 4.73
CA ASN A 165 -2.48 -15.13 3.79
C ASN A 165 -3.96 -14.76 3.89
N LEU A 166 -4.41 -14.46 5.11
CA LEU A 166 -5.79 -14.12 5.39
C LEU A 166 -6.14 -12.77 4.79
N LEU A 167 -7.38 -12.63 4.31
CA LEU A 167 -7.88 -11.39 3.73
C LEU A 167 -8.00 -10.30 4.78
N THR A 168 -8.50 -10.65 5.97
CA THR A 168 -8.71 -9.73 7.09
C THR A 168 -7.42 -9.40 7.86
N SER A 169 -6.28 -10.01 7.50
CA SER A 169 -4.96 -9.63 8.03
C SER A 169 -4.32 -8.50 7.23
N LYS A 170 -4.83 -8.20 6.03
CA LYS A 170 -4.26 -7.16 5.17
C LYS A 170 -4.52 -5.77 5.75
N PRO A 171 -3.53 -4.86 5.66
CA PRO A 171 -3.73 -3.47 6.05
C PRO A 171 -4.75 -2.79 5.12
N VAL A 172 -5.55 -1.88 5.67
CA VAL A 172 -6.63 -1.18 4.98
C VAL A 172 -6.46 0.33 5.14
N ILE A 173 -6.66 1.07 4.04
CA ILE A 173 -6.87 2.52 4.04
C ILE A 173 -8.31 2.78 3.62
N TYR A 174 -8.99 3.71 4.28
CA TYR A 174 -10.31 4.19 3.89
C TYR A 174 -10.21 5.46 3.06
N ALA A 175 -10.74 5.43 1.86
CA ALA A 175 -10.93 6.60 1.00
C ALA A 175 -12.38 7.07 1.13
N ALA A 176 -12.61 8.12 1.90
CA ALA A 176 -13.94 8.73 2.04
C ALA A 176 -14.23 9.54 0.78
N ASN A 177 -15.10 9.00 -0.08
CA ASN A 177 -15.51 9.65 -1.31
C ASN A 177 -16.66 10.62 -1.02
N VAL A 178 -16.40 11.92 -1.19
CA VAL A 178 -17.30 13.04 -0.85
C VAL A 178 -17.73 13.80 -2.09
N ALA A 179 -18.66 14.75 -1.95
CA ALA A 179 -18.96 15.76 -2.96
C ALA A 179 -17.86 16.83 -3.01
N GLU A 180 -17.80 17.58 -4.11
CA GLU A 180 -16.79 18.63 -4.33
C GLU A 180 -16.75 19.65 -3.19
N GLU A 181 -17.91 20.07 -2.68
CA GLU A 181 -18.07 21.06 -1.60
C GLU A 181 -17.40 20.65 -0.27
N ASP A 182 -17.20 19.36 -0.05
CA ASP A 182 -16.57 18.83 1.17
C ASP A 182 -15.03 18.73 1.07
N LEU A 183 -14.44 19.00 -0.11
CA LEU A 183 -12.98 18.89 -0.29
C LEU A 183 -12.20 20.00 0.41
N ALA A 184 -12.73 21.23 0.40
CA ALA A 184 -12.04 22.43 0.89
C ALA A 184 -11.70 22.34 2.39
N ASP A 185 -12.51 21.64 3.20
CA ASP A 185 -12.29 21.42 4.63
C ASP A 185 -11.83 19.99 4.97
N ASP A 186 -11.40 19.23 3.96
CA ASP A 186 -11.03 17.82 4.08
C ASP A 186 -12.15 16.96 4.71
N GLY A 187 -13.42 17.30 4.39
CA GLY A 187 -14.61 16.62 4.90
C GLY A 187 -14.86 16.82 6.40
N ALA A 188 -14.30 17.86 7.01
CA ALA A 188 -14.45 18.10 8.45
C ALA A 188 -15.91 18.41 8.85
N SER A 189 -16.68 19.03 7.98
CA SER A 189 -18.11 19.33 8.16
C SER A 189 -19.02 18.15 7.79
N ASN A 190 -18.50 17.12 7.12
CA ASN A 190 -19.27 15.96 6.68
C ASN A 190 -19.43 14.91 7.80
N GLU A 191 -20.66 14.69 8.26
CA GLU A 191 -20.99 13.75 9.33
C GLU A 191 -20.59 12.29 8.98
N GLN A 192 -20.73 11.89 7.71
CA GLN A 192 -20.39 10.53 7.28
C GLN A 192 -18.86 10.30 7.32
N VAL A 193 -18.07 11.30 6.90
CA VAL A 193 -16.62 11.27 7.01
C VAL A 193 -16.20 11.16 8.48
N SER A 194 -16.83 11.91 9.37
CA SER A 194 -16.56 11.84 10.81
C SER A 194 -16.79 10.45 11.39
N LYS A 195 -17.86 9.76 10.97
CA LYS A 195 -18.15 8.38 11.37
C LYS A 195 -17.06 7.41 10.88
N VAL A 196 -16.63 7.55 9.62
CA VAL A 196 -15.56 6.72 9.05
C VAL A 196 -14.24 6.95 9.80
N ARG A 197 -13.90 8.19 10.13
CA ARG A 197 -12.68 8.52 10.89
C ARG A 197 -12.69 7.92 12.30
N GLU A 198 -13.83 7.98 12.99
CA GLU A 198 -13.96 7.37 14.32
C GLU A 198 -13.81 5.85 14.26
N PHE A 199 -14.46 5.21 13.29
CA PHE A 199 -14.33 3.78 13.05
C PHE A 199 -12.87 3.38 12.74
N ALA A 200 -12.24 4.04 11.78
CA ALA A 200 -10.88 3.75 11.35
C ALA A 200 -9.85 3.94 12.48
N LYS A 201 -10.06 4.93 13.36
CA LYS A 201 -9.22 5.14 14.55
C LYS A 201 -9.27 3.94 15.49
N GLY A 202 -10.43 3.29 15.64
CA GLY A 202 -10.59 2.08 16.44
C GLY A 202 -9.83 0.87 15.86
N GLU A 203 -9.53 0.91 14.57
CA GLU A 203 -8.83 -0.16 13.84
C GLU A 203 -7.38 0.18 13.46
N ASP A 204 -6.81 1.28 13.96
CA ASP A 204 -5.48 1.80 13.60
C ASP A 204 -5.30 1.93 12.07
N SER A 205 -6.35 2.42 11.40
CA SER A 205 -6.37 2.60 9.94
C SER A 205 -6.44 4.08 9.58
N GLU A 206 -5.80 4.47 8.47
CA GLU A 206 -5.80 5.84 7.96
C GLU A 206 -7.07 6.11 7.13
N VAL A 207 -7.58 7.35 7.18
CA VAL A 207 -8.67 7.84 6.33
C VAL A 207 -8.17 9.07 5.58
N PHE A 208 -8.39 9.11 4.28
CA PHE A 208 -8.22 10.31 3.48
C PHE A 208 -9.50 10.62 2.69
N VAL A 209 -9.68 11.88 2.35
CA VAL A 209 -10.87 12.37 1.64
C VAL A 209 -10.54 12.57 0.17
N ILE A 210 -11.44 12.08 -0.70
CA ILE A 210 -11.37 12.26 -2.14
C ILE A 210 -12.73 12.67 -2.70
N CYS A 211 -12.74 13.32 -3.86
CA CYS A 211 -13.91 13.39 -4.72
C CYS A 211 -13.59 12.71 -6.05
N ALA A 212 -14.18 11.54 -6.29
CA ALA A 212 -13.90 10.77 -7.50
C ALA A 212 -14.25 11.52 -8.80
N GLN A 213 -15.22 12.43 -8.77
CA GLN A 213 -15.57 13.29 -9.90
C GLN A 213 -14.43 14.25 -10.21
N ILE A 214 -13.89 14.94 -9.21
CA ILE A 214 -12.76 15.87 -9.35
C ILE A 214 -11.50 15.13 -9.82
N GLU A 215 -11.24 13.93 -9.28
CA GLU A 215 -10.10 13.11 -9.75
C GLU A 215 -10.23 12.73 -11.23
N GLN A 216 -11.44 12.50 -11.71
CA GLN A 216 -11.67 12.22 -13.13
C GLN A 216 -11.37 13.46 -13.98
N GLU A 217 -11.79 14.65 -13.55
CA GLU A 217 -11.50 15.92 -14.25
C GLU A 217 -9.98 16.18 -14.28
N ILE A 218 -9.28 16.04 -13.14
CA ILE A 218 -7.83 16.21 -13.04
C ILE A 218 -7.08 15.23 -13.96
N ALA A 219 -7.57 14.01 -14.12
CA ALA A 219 -6.91 12.98 -14.93
C ALA A 219 -6.89 13.30 -16.44
N GLU A 220 -7.73 14.23 -16.91
CA GLU A 220 -7.81 14.71 -18.29
C GLU A 220 -6.91 15.94 -18.56
N LEU A 221 -6.35 16.56 -17.51
CA LEU A 221 -5.54 17.78 -17.59
C LEU A 221 -4.05 17.45 -17.79
N ASP A 222 -3.33 18.37 -18.43
CA ASP A 222 -1.87 18.34 -18.41
C ASP A 222 -1.31 18.85 -17.06
N GLU A 223 -0.01 18.73 -16.83
CA GLU A 223 0.60 19.07 -15.53
C GLU A 223 0.45 20.55 -15.15
N ASP A 224 0.50 21.46 -16.12
CA ASP A 224 0.35 22.90 -15.86
C ASP A 224 -1.13 23.23 -15.55
N GLU A 225 -2.05 22.65 -16.32
CA GLU A 225 -3.49 22.78 -16.11
C GLU A 225 -3.91 22.17 -14.77
N LYS A 226 -3.37 20.99 -14.42
CA LYS A 226 -3.61 20.34 -13.13
C LYS A 226 -3.20 21.24 -11.96
N LYS A 227 -2.02 21.85 -12.04
CA LYS A 227 -1.53 22.74 -10.99
C LYS A 227 -2.45 23.95 -10.81
N MET A 228 -2.86 24.59 -11.90
CA MET A 228 -3.80 25.71 -11.86
C MET A 228 -5.16 25.31 -11.29
N PHE A 229 -5.66 24.13 -11.66
CA PHE A 229 -6.93 23.61 -11.18
C PHE A 229 -6.90 23.36 -9.66
N LEU A 230 -5.82 22.73 -9.14
CA LEU A 230 -5.63 22.50 -7.71
C LEU A 230 -5.51 23.83 -6.93
N GLU A 231 -4.79 24.82 -7.48
CA GLU A 231 -4.68 26.16 -6.88
C GLU A 231 -6.05 26.87 -6.82
N ASP A 232 -6.85 26.78 -7.89
CA ASP A 232 -8.19 27.37 -7.92
C ASP A 232 -9.16 26.72 -6.91
N MET A 233 -8.96 25.46 -6.59
CA MET A 233 -9.74 24.71 -5.59
C MET A 233 -9.17 24.79 -4.15
N ASP A 234 -8.09 25.54 -3.95
CA ASP A 234 -7.37 25.62 -2.66
C ASP A 234 -6.90 24.24 -2.14
N LEU A 235 -6.49 23.37 -3.08
CA LEU A 235 -5.96 22.05 -2.80
C LEU A 235 -4.43 22.01 -3.01
N GLU A 236 -3.71 21.45 -2.05
CA GLU A 236 -2.25 21.28 -2.16
C GLU A 236 -1.86 20.13 -3.09
N GLU A 237 -2.68 19.08 -3.15
CA GLU A 237 -2.43 17.87 -3.93
C GLU A 237 -3.74 17.17 -4.32
N SER A 238 -3.70 16.35 -5.37
CA SER A 238 -4.84 15.52 -5.78
C SER A 238 -5.11 14.38 -4.80
N GLY A 239 -6.33 13.84 -4.83
CA GLY A 239 -6.69 12.66 -4.04
C GLY A 239 -5.86 11.43 -4.43
N LEU A 240 -5.47 11.30 -5.71
CA LEU A 240 -4.56 10.25 -6.16
C LEU A 240 -3.17 10.39 -5.53
N GLU A 241 -2.63 11.59 -5.42
CA GLU A 241 -1.34 11.83 -4.74
C GLU A 241 -1.43 11.51 -3.25
N LYS A 242 -2.52 11.92 -2.58
CA LYS A 242 -2.83 11.53 -1.19
C LYS A 242 -2.86 10.00 -1.04
N LEU A 243 -3.54 9.30 -1.95
CA LEU A 243 -3.63 7.84 -1.96
C LEU A 243 -2.24 7.19 -2.10
N ILE A 244 -1.41 7.67 -3.01
CA ILE A 244 -0.05 7.13 -3.21
C ILE A 244 0.78 7.30 -1.94
N LYS A 245 0.79 8.50 -1.35
CA LYS A 245 1.53 8.79 -0.11
C LYS A 245 1.04 7.94 1.07
N ALA A 246 -0.28 7.82 1.24
CA ALA A 246 -0.88 6.97 2.27
C ALA A 246 -0.52 5.49 2.07
N SER A 247 -0.53 5.02 0.83
CA SER A 247 -0.15 3.65 0.47
C SER A 247 1.32 3.35 0.80
N TYR A 248 2.23 4.31 0.53
CA TYR A 248 3.63 4.20 0.90
C TYR A 248 3.83 4.10 2.41
N ARG A 249 3.13 4.95 3.18
CA ARG A 249 3.16 4.89 4.65
C ARG A 249 2.67 3.55 5.17
N LEU A 250 1.49 3.12 4.70
CA LEU A 250 0.83 1.89 5.13
C LEU A 250 1.71 0.65 4.91
N LEU A 251 2.34 0.57 3.74
CA LEU A 251 3.18 -0.57 3.35
C LEU A 251 4.64 -0.42 3.82
N GLY A 252 4.96 0.66 4.55
CA GLY A 252 6.32 0.94 4.98
C GLY A 252 7.31 1.06 3.83
N LEU A 253 6.86 1.63 2.70
CA LEU A 253 7.68 1.81 1.50
C LEU A 253 8.57 3.03 1.60
N ILE A 254 9.72 2.94 0.98
CA ILE A 254 10.66 4.03 0.78
C ILE A 254 11.23 3.95 -0.64
N SER A 255 11.79 5.06 -1.12
CA SER A 255 12.46 5.11 -2.42
C SER A 255 13.93 5.46 -2.25
N TYR A 256 14.82 4.61 -2.76
CA TYR A 256 16.20 4.99 -3.01
C TYR A 256 16.38 5.36 -4.50
N LEU A 257 17.41 6.13 -4.80
CA LEU A 257 17.61 6.73 -6.11
C LEU A 257 18.92 6.23 -6.72
N THR A 258 18.92 6.08 -8.04
CA THR A 258 20.13 5.93 -8.85
C THR A 258 20.14 7.05 -9.86
N SER A 259 21.27 7.71 -10.07
CA SER A 259 21.35 8.83 -10.99
C SER A 259 22.66 8.83 -11.75
N GLY A 260 22.59 9.09 -13.04
CA GLY A 260 23.70 9.17 -13.96
C GLY A 260 23.27 9.75 -15.32
N GLU A 261 24.20 9.90 -16.26
CA GLU A 261 23.94 10.51 -17.58
C GLU A 261 22.88 9.74 -18.41
N GLN A 262 22.77 8.43 -18.25
CA GLN A 262 21.82 7.63 -19.02
C GLN A 262 20.41 7.65 -18.42
N GLU A 263 20.32 7.51 -17.10
CA GLU A 263 19.05 7.40 -16.40
C GLU A 263 19.16 7.89 -14.96
N THR A 264 18.15 8.66 -14.54
CA THR A 264 17.83 8.90 -13.12
C THR A 264 16.55 8.14 -12.80
N LYS A 265 16.59 7.31 -11.73
CA LYS A 265 15.48 6.41 -11.40
C LYS A 265 15.27 6.22 -9.90
N ALA A 266 14.00 6.18 -9.51
CA ALA A 266 13.58 5.79 -8.16
C ALA A 266 13.24 4.30 -8.09
N TRP A 267 13.63 3.67 -6.99
CA TRP A 267 13.44 2.25 -6.72
C TRP A 267 12.71 2.05 -5.40
N THR A 268 11.56 1.40 -5.44
CA THR A 268 10.75 1.12 -4.26
C THR A 268 11.25 -0.10 -3.51
N ILE A 269 11.48 0.08 -2.21
CA ILE A 269 11.81 -0.98 -1.27
C ILE A 269 11.00 -0.82 0.01
N THR A 270 10.92 -1.85 0.83
CA THR A 270 10.38 -1.74 2.19
C THR A 270 11.43 -1.16 3.14
N ARG A 271 10.99 -0.36 4.10
CA ARG A 271 11.83 0.13 5.19
C ARG A 271 12.50 -1.05 5.90
N GLY A 272 13.78 -0.93 6.20
CA GLY A 272 14.55 -2.02 6.78
C GLY A 272 15.27 -2.91 5.76
N THR A 273 15.06 -2.69 4.44
CA THR A 273 15.75 -3.43 3.38
C THR A 273 17.26 -3.15 3.41
N LYS A 274 18.06 -4.20 3.41
CA LYS A 274 19.54 -4.09 3.35
C LYS A 274 20.04 -3.87 1.93
N ALA A 275 21.26 -3.33 1.81
CA ALA A 275 21.86 -2.96 0.53
C ALA A 275 21.91 -4.10 -0.52
N PRO A 276 22.21 -5.36 -0.21
CA PRO A 276 22.17 -6.44 -1.21
C PRO A 276 20.78 -6.65 -1.81
N GLN A 277 19.73 -6.70 -0.95
CA GLN A 277 18.36 -6.88 -1.40
C GLN A 277 17.86 -5.66 -2.20
N ALA A 278 18.28 -4.44 -1.82
CA ALA A 278 18.01 -3.23 -2.59
C ALA A 278 18.66 -3.32 -3.98
N ALA A 279 19.92 -3.75 -4.08
CA ALA A 279 20.60 -4.00 -5.35
C ALA A 279 19.86 -5.06 -6.20
N GLY A 280 19.27 -6.06 -5.55
CA GLY A 280 18.44 -7.10 -6.17
C GLY A 280 17.19 -6.56 -6.88
N LYS A 281 16.68 -5.38 -6.46
CA LYS A 281 15.58 -4.70 -7.16
C LYS A 281 15.98 -4.20 -8.55
N ILE A 282 17.26 -3.91 -8.76
CA ILE A 282 17.79 -3.53 -10.06
C ILE A 282 17.96 -4.77 -10.94
N HIS A 283 18.67 -5.77 -10.42
CA HIS A 283 18.88 -7.05 -11.08
C HIS A 283 19.34 -8.11 -10.06
N THR A 284 18.91 -9.36 -10.23
CA THR A 284 19.28 -10.47 -9.32
C THR A 284 20.78 -10.72 -9.22
N ASP A 285 21.52 -10.43 -10.29
CA ASP A 285 22.99 -10.57 -10.29
C ASP A 285 23.65 -9.51 -9.41
N PHE A 286 23.06 -8.33 -9.25
CA PHE A 286 23.58 -7.30 -8.35
C PHE A 286 23.48 -7.72 -6.88
N GLU A 287 22.42 -8.45 -6.51
CA GLU A 287 22.31 -9.04 -5.18
C GLU A 287 23.34 -10.14 -4.94
N ARG A 288 23.45 -11.07 -5.90
CA ARG A 288 24.38 -12.22 -5.79
C ARG A 288 25.84 -11.78 -5.77
N GLY A 289 26.20 -10.85 -6.65
CA GLY A 289 27.55 -10.32 -6.80
C GLY A 289 27.86 -9.11 -5.92
N PHE A 290 26.99 -8.74 -4.97
CA PHE A 290 27.15 -7.53 -4.18
C PHE A 290 28.49 -7.45 -3.45
N ILE A 291 29.21 -6.36 -3.65
CA ILE A 291 30.49 -6.05 -2.98
C ILE A 291 30.26 -4.96 -1.93
N ARG A 292 29.76 -3.80 -2.36
CA ARG A 292 29.47 -2.63 -1.52
C ARG A 292 28.51 -1.68 -2.21
N ALA A 293 27.93 -0.77 -1.44
CA ALA A 293 27.19 0.38 -1.94
C ALA A 293 27.95 1.68 -1.65
N GLU A 294 28.08 2.55 -2.63
CA GLU A 294 28.51 3.93 -2.43
C GLU A 294 27.24 4.76 -2.26
N VAL A 295 27.05 5.32 -1.06
CA VAL A 295 25.78 5.94 -0.65
C VAL A 295 26.02 7.39 -0.26
N VAL A 296 25.18 8.28 -0.77
CA VAL A 296 25.09 9.68 -0.35
C VAL A 296 23.62 10.06 -0.21
N SER A 297 23.24 10.83 0.81
CA SER A 297 21.87 11.32 0.90
C SER A 297 21.59 12.34 -0.22
N TYR A 298 20.33 12.43 -0.64
CA TYR A 298 19.90 13.39 -1.66
C TYR A 298 20.32 14.83 -1.32
N GLU A 299 20.09 15.24 -0.08
CA GLU A 299 20.41 16.59 0.40
C GLU A 299 21.91 16.88 0.28
N ASN A 300 22.74 15.96 0.79
CA ASN A 300 24.19 16.10 0.70
C ASN A 300 24.70 16.14 -0.76
N LEU A 301 24.07 15.40 -1.66
CA LEU A 301 24.42 15.37 -3.06
C LEU A 301 24.12 16.73 -3.72
N VAL A 302 22.90 17.26 -3.49
CA VAL A 302 22.44 18.52 -4.07
C VAL A 302 23.23 19.71 -3.53
N GLU A 303 23.41 19.81 -2.22
CA GLU A 303 24.15 20.89 -1.55
C GLU A 303 25.64 20.98 -2.00
N ASN A 304 26.19 19.86 -2.47
CA ASN A 304 27.60 19.82 -2.89
C ASN A 304 27.78 19.77 -4.42
N GLY A 305 26.72 20.07 -5.18
CA GLY A 305 26.80 20.16 -6.63
C GLY A 305 27.08 18.83 -7.34
N GLY A 306 26.68 17.72 -6.73
CA GLY A 306 26.75 16.39 -7.29
C GLY A 306 27.73 15.45 -6.61
N TYR A 307 27.90 14.27 -7.22
CA TYR A 307 28.67 13.17 -6.65
C TYR A 307 30.15 13.53 -6.35
N ASN A 308 30.81 14.24 -7.25
CA ASN A 308 32.24 14.61 -7.08
C ASN A 308 32.39 15.57 -5.88
N GLY A 309 31.56 16.61 -5.78
CA GLY A 309 31.63 17.56 -4.67
C GLY A 309 31.33 16.91 -3.33
N ALA A 310 30.30 16.03 -3.26
CA ALA A 310 30.02 15.27 -2.07
C ALA A 310 31.18 14.33 -1.68
N LYS A 311 31.83 13.71 -2.66
CA LYS A 311 32.96 12.81 -2.46
C LYS A 311 34.19 13.53 -1.92
N GLU A 312 34.52 14.70 -2.46
CA GLU A 312 35.65 15.54 -1.99
C GLU A 312 35.47 15.95 -0.52
N LYS A 313 34.23 16.13 -0.06
CA LYS A 313 33.91 16.40 1.34
C LYS A 313 33.75 15.16 2.22
N GLY A 314 33.96 13.96 1.66
CA GLY A 314 33.86 12.72 2.42
C GLY A 314 32.43 12.31 2.77
N LEU A 315 31.42 12.86 2.08
CA LEU A 315 30.00 12.58 2.35
C LEU A 315 29.49 11.34 1.61
N VAL A 316 30.24 10.82 0.64
CA VAL A 316 29.96 9.54 -0.01
C VAL A 316 30.49 8.41 0.87
N ARG A 317 29.59 7.65 1.46
CA ARG A 317 29.90 6.54 2.35
C ARG A 317 30.09 5.24 1.55
N SER A 318 30.99 4.40 1.99
CA SER A 318 31.13 3.04 1.45
C SER A 318 30.50 2.05 2.43
N GLU A 319 29.35 1.48 2.07
CA GLU A 319 28.51 0.68 2.93
C GLU A 319 28.56 -0.81 2.54
N GLY A 320 28.56 -1.68 3.53
CA GLY A 320 28.59 -3.13 3.38
C GLY A 320 27.19 -3.76 3.32
N LYS A 321 27.19 -5.11 3.44
CA LYS A 321 25.95 -5.94 3.32
C LYS A 321 24.90 -5.65 4.38
N GLU A 322 25.31 -5.19 5.57
CA GLU A 322 24.40 -4.92 6.68
C GLU A 322 23.78 -3.53 6.66
N TYR A 323 24.17 -2.69 5.70
CA TYR A 323 23.61 -1.35 5.59
C TYR A 323 22.12 -1.40 5.24
N VAL A 324 21.33 -0.74 6.06
CA VAL A 324 19.89 -0.56 5.85
C VAL A 324 19.68 0.72 5.05
N VAL A 325 19.20 0.59 3.83
CA VAL A 325 18.97 1.70 2.90
C VAL A 325 17.90 2.63 3.44
N GLN A 326 18.15 3.94 3.35
CA GLN A 326 17.24 4.99 3.81
C GLN A 326 16.48 5.61 2.64
N ASP A 327 15.32 6.23 2.94
CA ASP A 327 14.61 7.02 1.93
C ASP A 327 15.45 8.19 1.45
N GLY A 328 15.51 8.40 0.14
CA GLY A 328 16.34 9.45 -0.47
C GLY A 328 17.83 9.15 -0.57
N ASP A 329 18.28 7.96 -0.18
CA ASP A 329 19.66 7.56 -0.48
C ASP A 329 19.88 7.53 -2.00
N VAL A 330 20.93 8.21 -2.48
CA VAL A 330 21.42 8.08 -3.86
C VAL A 330 22.56 7.07 -3.85
N VAL A 331 22.36 5.94 -4.56
CA VAL A 331 23.18 4.74 -4.38
C VAL A 331 23.84 4.32 -5.68
N LEU A 332 25.14 3.99 -5.61
CA LEU A 332 25.87 3.32 -6.66
C LEU A 332 26.36 1.96 -6.16
N PHE A 333 25.75 0.89 -6.63
CA PHE A 333 26.13 -0.47 -6.26
C PHE A 333 27.38 -0.93 -7.01
N ARG A 334 28.32 -1.53 -6.29
CA ARG A 334 29.50 -2.23 -6.82
C ARG A 334 29.29 -3.72 -6.66
N PHE A 335 29.33 -4.43 -7.75
CA PHE A 335 29.12 -5.88 -7.80
C PHE A 335 30.10 -6.54 -8.76
N ASN A 336 30.27 -7.84 -8.59
CA ASN A 336 31.05 -8.68 -9.49
C ASN A 336 30.22 -9.94 -9.81
N VAL A 337 30.03 -10.22 -11.09
CA VAL A 337 29.27 -11.37 -11.60
C VAL A 337 30.23 -12.31 -12.31
#